data_3aef9efb72c6a0f9166277b8cee1b563
#
_entry.id   3aef9efb72c6a0f9166277b8cee1b563
#
_cell.length_a   1.000
_cell.length_b   1.000
_cell.length_c   1.000
_cell.angle_alpha   90.00
_cell.angle_beta   90.00
_cell.angle_gamma   90.00
#
_symmetry.space_group_name_H-M   'P 1'
#
loop_
_entity.id
_entity.type
_entity.pdbx_description
1 polymer ?
#
loop_
_entity_poly.entity_id
_entity_poly.type
_entity_poly.pdbx_seq_one_letter_code
_entity_poly.pdbx_strand_id
1 'polypeptide(L)'
;DIVLSNYDLKALEDYMKELAAKSEPIIYKHINKKEAEKILCERNEADRLELLHAIDDDLLLTCYTLKGHMEYFFGPMLPDCGYLKLFELINYENGIVINYPETGQNELDVFVDSPKLNKMFHEMEEWSTMLQCNTVAKLNRIIKEDHAGVIIQVAEALHEKKSAAIADEITDKGKDVHLVLIAGPSS
;
A
#
# COMPACT_ATOMS: atom_id res chain seq x y z
N ASP A 1 -2.18 -4.79 -14.55
CA ASP A 1 -1.67 -5.55 -13.38
C ASP A 1 -0.45 -6.36 -13.82
N ILE A 2 0.67 -6.17 -13.15
CA ILE A 2 1.89 -6.95 -13.42
C ILE A 2 1.84 -8.17 -12.50
N VAL A 3 1.66 -9.35 -13.08
CA VAL A 3 1.76 -10.61 -12.33
C VAL A 3 3.23 -11.03 -12.36
N LEU A 4 3.91 -10.96 -11.23
CA LEU A 4 5.28 -11.41 -11.10
C LEU A 4 5.34 -12.93 -11.02
N SER A 5 6.19 -13.55 -11.85
CA SER A 5 6.50 -14.97 -11.71
C SER A 5 7.41 -15.20 -10.49
N ASN A 6 7.47 -16.45 -10.02
CA ASN A 6 8.43 -16.81 -8.95
C ASN A 6 9.88 -16.54 -9.36
N TYR A 7 10.18 -16.59 -10.66
CA TYR A 7 11.50 -16.26 -11.18
C TYR A 7 11.79 -14.76 -11.06
N ASP A 8 10.83 -13.90 -11.41
CA ASP A 8 10.98 -12.46 -11.29
C ASP A 8 11.11 -12.04 -9.82
N LEU A 9 10.33 -12.68 -8.93
CA LEU A 9 10.40 -12.42 -7.49
C LEU A 9 11.76 -12.79 -6.93
N LYS A 10 12.31 -13.93 -7.33
CA LYS A 10 13.66 -14.34 -6.91
C LYS A 10 14.73 -13.39 -7.42
N ALA A 11 14.64 -12.97 -8.67
CA ALA A 11 15.56 -11.98 -9.25
C ALA A 11 15.50 -10.64 -8.52
N LEU A 12 14.30 -10.20 -8.14
CA LEU A 12 14.08 -8.99 -7.34
C LEU A 12 14.73 -9.12 -5.95
N GLU A 13 14.48 -10.23 -5.26
CA GLU A 13 15.07 -10.51 -3.95
C GLU A 13 16.59 -10.51 -3.99
N ASP A 14 17.17 -11.19 -4.99
CA ASP A 14 18.62 -11.27 -5.16
C ASP A 14 19.22 -9.89 -5.43
N TYR A 15 18.57 -9.06 -6.25
CA TYR A 15 18.98 -7.67 -6.48
C TYR A 15 18.89 -6.81 -5.21
N MET A 16 17.82 -6.93 -4.43
CA MET A 16 17.69 -6.23 -3.15
C MET A 16 18.79 -6.65 -2.17
N LYS A 17 19.12 -7.95 -2.10
CA LYS A 17 20.23 -8.48 -1.29
C LYS A 17 21.60 -7.97 -1.76
N GLU A 18 21.79 -7.81 -3.07
CA GLU A 18 23.00 -7.20 -3.63
C GLU A 18 23.16 -5.74 -3.19
N LEU A 19 22.08 -4.94 -3.23
CA LEU A 19 22.09 -3.55 -2.75
C LEU A 19 22.42 -3.47 -1.24
N ALA A 20 21.83 -4.36 -0.45
CA ALA A 20 22.11 -4.45 0.98
C ALA A 20 23.56 -4.84 1.26
N ALA A 21 24.10 -5.85 0.55
CA ALA A 21 25.48 -6.29 0.69
C ALA A 21 26.51 -5.21 0.33
N LYS A 22 26.18 -4.35 -0.64
CA LYS A 22 27.01 -3.21 -1.06
C LYS A 22 26.84 -1.98 -0.19
N SER A 23 25.93 -1.99 0.78
CA SER A 23 25.53 -0.80 1.54
C SER A 23 25.22 0.38 0.59
N GLU A 24 24.41 0.12 -0.45
CA GLU A 24 24.10 1.16 -1.43
C GLU A 24 23.49 2.37 -0.75
N PRO A 25 24.02 3.61 -0.98
CA PRO A 25 23.58 4.78 -0.24
C PRO A 25 22.17 5.22 -0.64
N ILE A 26 21.40 5.63 0.35
CA ILE A 26 20.09 6.27 0.20
C ILE A 26 20.29 7.76 0.41
N ILE A 27 20.25 8.53 -0.68
CA ILE A 27 20.62 9.93 -0.67
C ILE A 27 19.39 10.79 -0.39
N TYR A 28 19.43 11.51 0.72
CA TYR A 28 18.42 12.50 1.10
C TYR A 28 18.56 13.79 0.30
N LYS A 29 17.45 14.35 -0.19
CA LYS A 29 17.40 15.59 -0.93
C LYS A 29 16.08 16.32 -0.70
N HIS A 30 16.13 17.64 -0.65
CA HIS A 30 14.97 18.49 -0.83
C HIS A 30 14.88 18.95 -2.28
N ILE A 31 13.69 18.89 -2.86
CA ILE A 31 13.38 19.39 -4.18
C ILE A 31 12.20 20.36 -4.13
N ASN A 32 12.17 21.33 -5.02
CA ASN A 32 11.02 22.20 -5.19
C ASN A 32 9.95 21.57 -6.09
N LYS A 33 8.74 22.14 -6.07
CA LYS A 33 7.61 21.68 -6.85
C LYS A 33 7.89 21.54 -8.34
N LYS A 34 8.61 22.49 -8.94
CA LYS A 34 8.95 22.46 -10.39
C LYS A 34 9.89 21.30 -10.75
N GLU A 35 10.85 20.99 -9.88
CA GLU A 35 11.75 19.86 -10.07
C GLU A 35 10.97 18.54 -9.96
N ALA A 36 10.08 18.43 -8.97
CA ALA A 36 9.18 17.26 -8.81
C ALA A 36 8.26 17.09 -10.02
N GLU A 37 7.64 18.16 -10.50
CA GLU A 37 6.76 18.17 -11.67
C GLU A 37 7.47 17.61 -12.91
N LYS A 38 8.70 18.07 -13.18
CA LYS A 38 9.48 17.57 -14.29
C LYS A 38 9.72 16.05 -14.19
N ILE A 39 10.09 15.55 -13.02
CA ILE A 39 10.35 14.12 -12.79
C ILE A 39 9.10 13.27 -12.97
N LEU A 40 7.96 13.72 -12.41
CA LEU A 40 6.69 13.02 -12.53
C LEU A 40 6.17 13.01 -13.99
N CYS A 41 6.36 14.11 -14.72
CA CYS A 41 6.06 14.19 -16.16
C CYS A 41 6.90 13.19 -16.97
N GLU A 42 8.22 13.14 -16.72
CA GLU A 42 9.13 12.21 -17.40
C GLU A 42 8.77 10.72 -17.12
N ARG A 43 8.20 10.44 -15.95
CA ARG A 43 7.73 9.10 -15.56
C ARG A 43 6.30 8.76 -15.97
N ASN A 44 5.55 9.72 -16.55
CA ASN A 44 4.12 9.58 -16.87
C ASN A 44 3.24 9.25 -15.65
N GLU A 45 3.58 9.79 -14.47
CA GLU A 45 2.86 9.57 -13.22
C GLU A 45 1.75 10.62 -13.01
N ALA A 46 0.68 10.53 -13.81
CA ALA A 46 -0.38 11.53 -13.87
C ALA A 46 -1.09 11.77 -12.53
N ASP A 47 -1.40 10.71 -11.78
CA ASP A 47 -2.07 10.82 -10.48
C ASP A 47 -1.21 11.54 -9.43
N ARG A 48 0.09 11.25 -9.41
CA ARG A 48 1.04 11.94 -8.52
C ARG A 48 1.23 13.39 -8.92
N LEU A 49 1.22 13.67 -10.22
CA LEU A 49 1.29 15.04 -10.74
C LEU A 49 0.08 15.86 -10.30
N GLU A 50 -1.13 15.28 -10.35
CA GLU A 50 -2.34 15.92 -9.86
C GLU A 50 -2.27 16.21 -8.35
N LEU A 51 -1.73 15.29 -7.56
CA LEU A 51 -1.48 15.51 -6.12
C LEU A 51 -0.47 16.62 -5.88
N LEU A 52 0.60 16.67 -6.67
CA LEU A 52 1.61 17.73 -6.60
C LEU A 52 1.01 19.11 -6.86
N HIS A 53 0.06 19.22 -7.79
CA HIS A 53 -0.62 20.48 -8.08
C HIS A 53 -1.55 20.95 -6.95
N ALA A 54 -1.92 20.07 -6.03
CA ALA A 54 -2.78 20.39 -4.89
C ALA A 54 -2.02 20.95 -3.67
N ILE A 55 -0.68 20.92 -3.67
CA ILE A 55 0.16 21.44 -2.58
C ILE A 55 0.70 22.85 -2.92
N ASP A 56 1.08 23.59 -1.87
CA ASP A 56 1.60 24.95 -2.00
C ASP A 56 2.90 25.01 -2.82
N ASP A 57 3.06 26.06 -3.60
CA ASP A 57 4.20 26.23 -4.51
C ASP A 57 5.54 26.39 -3.79
N ASP A 58 5.52 26.94 -2.56
CA ASP A 58 6.71 27.19 -1.74
C ASP A 58 7.15 25.96 -0.92
N LEU A 59 6.40 24.86 -0.97
CA LEU A 59 6.71 23.67 -0.21
C LEU A 59 7.92 22.92 -0.82
N LEU A 60 8.90 22.61 0.04
CA LEU A 60 9.99 21.72 -0.31
C LEU A 60 9.59 20.27 -0.01
N LEU A 61 9.74 19.41 -1.01
CA LEU A 61 9.47 17.97 -0.89
C LEU A 61 10.73 17.26 -0.41
N THR A 62 10.56 16.45 0.63
CA THR A 62 11.61 15.54 1.10
C THR A 62 11.65 14.31 0.21
N CYS A 63 12.76 14.09 -0.46
CA CYS A 63 12.97 12.97 -1.36
C CYS A 63 14.20 12.17 -0.99
N TYR A 64 14.17 10.90 -1.34
CA TYR A 64 15.27 9.97 -1.20
C TYR A 64 15.58 9.35 -2.56
N THR A 65 16.87 9.21 -2.85
CA THR A 65 17.33 8.63 -4.12
C THR A 65 18.15 7.37 -3.86
N LEU A 66 17.77 6.29 -4.50
CA LEU A 66 18.51 5.03 -4.52
C LEU A 66 18.81 4.68 -5.98
N LYS A 67 20.09 4.56 -6.34
CA LYS A 67 20.54 4.21 -7.72
C LYS A 67 19.92 5.11 -8.80
N GLY A 68 19.69 6.38 -8.50
CA GLY A 68 19.07 7.33 -9.44
C GLY A 68 17.55 7.29 -9.48
N HIS A 69 16.91 6.31 -8.83
CA HIS A 69 15.48 6.32 -8.63
C HIS A 69 15.13 7.19 -7.42
N MET A 70 14.31 8.21 -7.62
CA MET A 70 13.94 9.15 -6.57
C MET A 70 12.47 8.97 -6.21
N GLU A 71 12.20 8.92 -4.89
CA GLU A 71 10.86 8.90 -4.32
C GLU A 71 10.75 9.93 -3.19
N TYR A 72 9.56 10.51 -3.00
CA TYR A 72 9.31 11.31 -1.81
C TYR A 72 8.88 10.42 -0.64
N PHE A 73 9.26 10.80 0.57
CA PHE A 73 8.94 10.04 1.77
C PHE A 73 8.77 10.96 2.98
N PHE A 74 7.79 10.68 3.83
CA PHE A 74 7.45 11.57 4.95
C PHE A 74 8.33 11.41 6.18
N GLY A 75 9.05 10.33 6.31
CA GLY A 75 9.86 10.04 7.49
C GLY A 75 11.35 9.98 7.18
N PRO A 76 12.19 9.89 8.20
CA PRO A 76 13.61 9.63 8.00
C PRO A 76 13.81 8.21 7.48
N MET A 77 14.64 8.05 6.44
CA MET A 77 15.11 6.76 5.97
C MET A 77 16.52 6.48 6.50
N LEU A 78 16.90 5.22 6.46
CA LEU A 78 18.27 4.80 6.77
C LEU A 78 19.26 5.38 5.74
N PRO A 79 20.53 5.62 6.12
CA PRO A 79 21.50 6.23 5.23
C PRO A 79 21.91 5.35 4.06
N ASP A 80 21.79 4.04 4.19
CA ASP A 80 22.12 3.05 3.17
C ASP A 80 21.35 1.75 3.34
N CYS A 81 21.38 0.88 2.32
CA CYS A 81 20.70 -0.40 2.31
C CYS A 81 21.35 -1.46 3.22
N GLY A 82 22.56 -1.26 3.72
CA GLY A 82 23.30 -2.25 4.51
C GLY A 82 22.69 -2.61 5.86
N TYR A 83 21.70 -1.84 6.30
CA TYR A 83 20.89 -2.14 7.49
C TYR A 83 19.86 -3.25 7.24
N LEU A 84 19.46 -3.48 5.97
CA LEU A 84 18.47 -4.48 5.58
C LEU A 84 19.12 -5.83 5.32
N LYS A 85 19.55 -6.53 6.36
CA LYS A 85 20.34 -7.76 6.23
C LYS A 85 19.51 -9.02 6.06
N LEU A 86 18.34 -9.04 6.67
CA LEU A 86 17.46 -10.21 6.72
C LEU A 86 16.09 -9.86 6.21
N PHE A 87 15.71 -10.45 5.11
CA PHE A 87 14.35 -10.41 4.57
C PHE A 87 14.20 -11.51 3.52
N GLU A 88 12.98 -11.87 3.22
CA GLU A 88 12.62 -12.70 2.09
C GLU A 88 11.36 -12.15 1.40
N LEU A 89 11.24 -12.41 0.11
CA LEU A 89 10.06 -12.08 -0.68
C LEU A 89 9.26 -13.35 -0.93
N ILE A 90 7.99 -13.33 -0.53
CA ILE A 90 7.08 -14.47 -0.67
C ILE A 90 6.01 -14.09 -1.69
N ASN A 91 5.84 -14.92 -2.73
CA ASN A 91 4.72 -14.77 -3.63
C ASN A 91 3.42 -15.14 -2.90
N TYR A 92 2.47 -14.22 -2.87
CA TYR A 92 1.25 -14.41 -2.13
C TYR A 92 0.04 -13.96 -2.95
N GLU A 93 -0.64 -14.92 -3.53
CA GLU A 93 -1.77 -14.71 -4.44
C GLU A 93 -1.46 -13.67 -5.54
N ASN A 94 -2.08 -12.49 -5.49
CA ASN A 94 -1.86 -11.41 -6.46
C ASN A 94 -0.86 -10.34 -5.96
N GLY A 95 -0.12 -10.63 -4.91
CA GLY A 95 0.80 -9.69 -4.28
C GLY A 95 2.11 -10.31 -3.84
N ILE A 96 2.87 -9.53 -3.10
CA ILE A 96 4.15 -9.91 -2.53
C ILE A 96 4.11 -9.62 -1.02
N VAL A 97 4.49 -10.60 -0.23
CA VAL A 97 4.78 -10.40 1.18
C VAL A 97 6.28 -10.17 1.35
N ILE A 98 6.65 -9.11 2.04
CA ILE A 98 8.01 -8.87 2.49
C ILE A 98 8.09 -9.35 3.94
N ASN A 99 8.74 -10.49 4.17
CA ASN A 99 8.99 -11.01 5.49
C ASN A 99 10.33 -10.49 6.01
N TYR A 100 10.32 -9.87 7.18
CA TYR A 100 11.49 -9.31 7.83
C TYR A 100 11.40 -9.51 9.36
N PRO A 101 12.54 -9.57 10.09
CA PRO A 101 12.53 -9.85 11.52
C PRO A 101 11.88 -8.71 12.32
N GLU A 102 11.22 -9.05 13.42
CA GLU A 102 10.77 -8.06 14.39
C GLU A 102 11.96 -7.35 15.07
N THR A 103 11.69 -6.20 15.66
CA THR A 103 12.70 -5.41 16.33
C THR A 103 13.38 -6.21 17.46
N GLY A 104 14.70 -6.38 17.32
CA GLY A 104 15.53 -7.13 18.28
C GLY A 104 15.71 -8.61 17.95
N GLN A 105 15.09 -9.11 16.89
CA GLN A 105 15.32 -10.45 16.38
C GLN A 105 16.44 -10.48 15.32
N ASN A 106 17.12 -11.62 15.22
CA ASN A 106 18.17 -11.86 14.23
C ASN A 106 17.82 -12.99 13.25
N GLU A 107 16.60 -13.46 13.28
CA GLU A 107 16.09 -14.55 12.45
C GLU A 107 14.73 -14.14 11.88
N LEU A 108 14.38 -14.69 10.72
CA LEU A 108 13.07 -14.52 10.14
C LEU A 108 12.09 -15.45 10.83
N ASP A 109 10.92 -14.93 11.20
CA ASP A 109 9.81 -15.77 11.61
C ASP A 109 9.23 -16.51 10.42
N VAL A 110 8.66 -17.68 10.70
CA VAL A 110 7.93 -18.43 9.68
C VAL A 110 6.70 -17.64 9.25
N PHE A 111 6.58 -17.37 7.97
CA PHE A 111 5.40 -16.70 7.44
C PHE A 111 4.13 -17.50 7.77
N VAL A 112 3.19 -16.84 8.43
CA VAL A 112 1.87 -17.40 8.76
C VAL A 112 0.83 -16.80 7.81
N ASP A 113 0.21 -17.66 7.02
CA ASP A 113 -0.83 -17.26 6.09
C ASP A 113 -2.04 -16.64 6.81
N SER A 114 -2.54 -15.54 6.28
CA SER A 114 -3.70 -14.80 6.78
C SER A 114 -4.76 -14.59 5.69
N PRO A 115 -5.41 -15.66 5.21
CA PRO A 115 -6.30 -15.60 4.05
C PRO A 115 -7.51 -14.67 4.27
N LYS A 116 -7.98 -14.52 5.52
CA LYS A 116 -9.05 -13.57 5.84
C LYS A 116 -8.62 -12.12 5.65
N LEU A 117 -7.38 -11.80 6.03
CA LEU A 117 -6.82 -10.46 5.84
C LEU A 117 -6.64 -10.16 4.36
N ASN A 118 -6.10 -11.11 3.60
CA ASN A 118 -5.93 -10.96 2.16
C ASN A 118 -7.26 -10.76 1.45
N LYS A 119 -8.27 -11.57 1.77
CA LYS A 119 -9.63 -11.40 1.25
C LYS A 119 -10.19 -9.99 1.52
N MET A 120 -9.95 -9.45 2.71
CA MET A 120 -10.36 -8.09 3.07
C MET A 120 -9.68 -7.04 2.19
N PHE A 121 -8.37 -7.16 1.94
CA PHE A 121 -7.65 -6.24 1.04
C PHE A 121 -8.22 -6.29 -0.38
N HIS A 122 -8.48 -7.48 -0.92
CA HIS A 122 -9.09 -7.61 -2.25
C HIS A 122 -10.48 -6.98 -2.33
N GLU A 123 -11.32 -7.23 -1.34
CA GLU A 123 -12.65 -6.60 -1.28
C GLU A 123 -12.55 -5.07 -1.25
N MET A 124 -11.60 -4.51 -0.49
CA MET A 124 -11.38 -3.06 -0.44
C MET A 124 -10.87 -2.50 -1.76
N GLU A 125 -9.98 -3.21 -2.46
CA GLU A 125 -9.49 -2.84 -3.77
C GLU A 125 -10.61 -2.86 -4.82
N GLU A 126 -11.43 -3.92 -4.84
CA GLU A 126 -12.61 -4.01 -5.70
C GLU A 126 -13.58 -2.84 -5.46
N TRP A 127 -13.88 -2.53 -4.19
CA TRP A 127 -14.75 -1.42 -3.83
C TRP A 127 -14.19 -0.06 -4.26
N SER A 128 -12.92 0.20 -3.99
CA SER A 128 -12.28 1.46 -4.38
C SER A 128 -12.23 1.62 -5.90
N THR A 129 -12.06 0.53 -6.63
CA THR A 129 -12.09 0.51 -8.10
C THR A 129 -13.50 0.74 -8.63
N MET A 130 -14.50 0.07 -8.06
CA MET A 130 -15.92 0.26 -8.41
C MET A 130 -16.38 1.71 -8.19
N LEU A 131 -15.94 2.32 -7.08
CA LEU A 131 -16.20 3.71 -6.74
C LEU A 131 -15.35 4.71 -7.53
N GLN A 132 -14.42 4.24 -8.36
CA GLN A 132 -13.47 5.06 -9.12
C GLN A 132 -12.64 6.01 -8.23
N CYS A 133 -12.38 5.63 -6.98
CA CYS A 133 -11.61 6.38 -5.99
C CYS A 133 -10.42 5.59 -5.42
N ASN A 134 -9.80 4.74 -6.23
CA ASN A 134 -8.67 3.90 -5.84
C ASN A 134 -7.33 4.65 -5.71
N THR A 135 -7.31 5.96 -5.96
CA THR A 135 -6.17 6.84 -5.68
C THR A 135 -6.64 8.12 -5.00
N VAL A 136 -5.76 8.75 -4.20
CA VAL A 136 -6.06 10.03 -3.52
C VAL A 136 -6.36 11.13 -4.54
N ALA A 137 -5.68 11.14 -5.70
CA ALA A 137 -5.95 12.09 -6.77
C ALA A 137 -7.39 11.99 -7.28
N LYS A 138 -7.86 10.77 -7.55
CA LYS A 138 -9.25 10.54 -7.96
C LYS A 138 -10.25 10.95 -6.89
N LEU A 139 -9.99 10.62 -5.62
CA LEU A 139 -10.83 11.05 -4.50
C LEU A 139 -10.90 12.59 -4.41
N ASN A 140 -9.76 13.28 -4.51
CA ASN A 140 -9.72 14.73 -4.52
C ASN A 140 -10.51 15.33 -5.68
N ARG A 141 -10.48 14.72 -6.85
CA ARG A 141 -11.27 15.14 -8.02
C ARG A 141 -12.76 15.03 -7.75
N ILE A 142 -13.22 13.88 -7.23
CA ILE A 142 -14.60 13.64 -6.85
C ILE A 142 -15.11 14.68 -5.84
N ILE A 143 -14.26 15.02 -4.85
CA ILE A 143 -14.58 16.05 -3.85
C ILE A 143 -14.70 17.43 -4.51
N LYS A 144 -13.78 17.81 -5.40
CA LYS A 144 -13.81 19.08 -6.12
C LYS A 144 -15.04 19.20 -7.04
N GLU A 145 -15.53 18.09 -7.58
CA GLU A 145 -16.73 18.03 -8.44
C GLU A 145 -18.04 17.92 -7.65
N ASP A 146 -17.98 18.05 -6.31
CA ASP A 146 -19.13 17.97 -5.40
C ASP A 146 -19.88 16.61 -5.42
N HIS A 147 -19.18 15.54 -5.79
CA HIS A 147 -19.74 14.20 -5.85
C HIS A 147 -19.43 13.35 -4.61
N ALA A 148 -18.81 13.91 -3.58
CA ALA A 148 -18.43 13.19 -2.36
C ALA A 148 -19.64 12.53 -1.66
N GLY A 149 -20.80 13.20 -1.65
CA GLY A 149 -22.02 12.66 -1.05
C GLY A 149 -22.47 11.34 -1.68
N VAL A 150 -22.32 11.19 -2.99
CA VAL A 150 -22.67 9.94 -3.70
C VAL A 150 -21.73 8.81 -3.28
N ILE A 151 -20.42 9.08 -3.21
CA ILE A 151 -19.42 8.09 -2.77
C ILE A 151 -19.70 7.61 -1.35
N ILE A 152 -20.02 8.54 -0.44
CA ILE A 152 -20.36 8.21 0.96
C ILE A 152 -21.59 7.30 0.99
N GLN A 153 -22.67 7.65 0.30
CA GLN A 153 -23.90 6.84 0.28
C GLN A 153 -23.65 5.43 -0.27
N VAL A 154 -22.87 5.30 -1.34
CA VAL A 154 -22.55 3.98 -1.92
C VAL A 154 -21.65 3.18 -0.97
N ALA A 155 -20.68 3.81 -0.32
CA ALA A 155 -19.83 3.16 0.66
C ALA A 155 -20.63 2.64 1.86
N GLU A 156 -21.56 3.45 2.38
CA GLU A 156 -22.47 3.07 3.46
C GLU A 156 -23.38 1.89 3.03
N ALA A 157 -23.96 1.93 1.84
CA ALA A 157 -24.78 0.84 1.31
C ALA A 157 -23.99 -0.48 1.15
N LEU A 158 -22.74 -0.40 0.70
CA LEU A 158 -21.84 -1.57 0.63
C LEU A 158 -21.54 -2.14 2.02
N HIS A 159 -21.32 -1.27 3.01
CA HIS A 159 -21.10 -1.68 4.39
C HIS A 159 -22.35 -2.36 4.98
N GLU A 160 -23.54 -1.78 4.78
CA GLU A 160 -24.81 -2.38 5.23
C GLU A 160 -25.05 -3.76 4.57
N LYS A 161 -24.81 -3.86 3.27
CA LYS A 161 -24.90 -5.14 2.53
C LYS A 161 -23.97 -6.20 3.14
N LYS A 162 -22.75 -5.82 3.51
CA LYS A 162 -21.79 -6.73 4.14
C LYS A 162 -22.29 -7.19 5.51
N SER A 163 -22.80 -6.27 6.31
CA SER A 163 -23.36 -6.56 7.64
C SER A 163 -24.56 -7.50 7.54
N ALA A 164 -25.44 -7.29 6.57
CA ALA A 164 -26.58 -8.16 6.29
C ALA A 164 -26.11 -9.58 5.89
N ALA A 165 -25.12 -9.67 5.01
CA ALA A 165 -24.58 -10.97 4.59
C ALA A 165 -23.98 -11.77 5.77
N ILE A 166 -23.33 -11.10 6.72
CA ILE A 166 -22.82 -11.74 7.95
C ILE A 166 -23.99 -12.24 8.81
N ALA A 167 -25.05 -11.44 8.94
CA ALA A 167 -26.26 -11.84 9.70
C ALA A 167 -26.95 -13.05 9.05
N ASP A 168 -27.03 -13.08 7.72
CA ASP A 168 -27.57 -14.22 6.98
C ASP A 168 -26.73 -15.47 7.21
N GLU A 169 -25.39 -15.37 7.15
CA GLU A 169 -24.48 -16.49 7.42
C GLU A 169 -24.66 -17.06 8.85
N ILE A 170 -24.84 -16.19 9.85
CA ILE A 170 -25.10 -16.61 11.22
C ILE A 170 -26.47 -17.33 11.32
N THR A 171 -27.49 -16.81 10.64
CA THR A 171 -28.84 -17.36 10.63
C THR A 171 -28.87 -18.72 9.95
N ASP A 172 -28.18 -18.88 8.83
CA ASP A 172 -28.12 -20.12 8.06
C ASP A 172 -27.44 -21.25 8.86
N LYS A 173 -26.46 -20.94 9.70
CA LYS A 173 -25.83 -21.88 10.62
C LYS A 173 -26.78 -22.30 11.76
N GLY A 174 -27.81 -21.51 12.02
CA GLY A 174 -28.93 -21.82 12.90
C GLY A 174 -28.53 -22.35 14.29
N LYS A 175 -28.99 -23.55 14.64
CA LYS A 175 -28.77 -24.13 15.96
C LYS A 175 -27.34 -24.56 16.25
N ASP A 176 -26.45 -24.55 15.25
CA ASP A 176 -25.04 -24.91 15.40
C ASP A 176 -24.20 -23.74 15.94
N VAL A 177 -24.74 -22.52 15.88
CA VAL A 177 -24.09 -21.32 16.41
C VAL A 177 -24.70 -20.99 17.79
N HIS A 178 -23.91 -21.19 18.83
CA HIS A 178 -24.31 -20.86 20.21
C HIS A 178 -23.66 -19.58 20.72
N LEU A 179 -22.58 -19.11 20.07
CA LEU A 179 -21.83 -17.94 20.48
C LEU A 179 -21.27 -17.25 19.25
N VAL A 180 -21.48 -15.95 19.17
CA VAL A 180 -20.87 -15.07 18.16
C VAL A 180 -19.92 -14.11 18.86
N LEU A 181 -18.64 -14.15 18.53
CA LEU A 181 -17.63 -13.22 19.03
C LEU A 181 -17.35 -12.16 17.96
N ILE A 182 -17.51 -10.90 18.32
CA ILE A 182 -17.19 -9.76 17.48
C ILE A 182 -15.96 -9.10 18.07
N ALA A 183 -14.87 -9.05 17.31
CA ALA A 183 -13.63 -8.37 17.69
C ALA A 183 -13.26 -7.37 16.59
N GLY A 184 -12.81 -6.21 17.01
CA GLY A 184 -12.33 -5.17 16.13
C GLY A 184 -11.30 -4.31 16.86
N PRO A 185 -10.54 -3.46 16.13
CA PRO A 185 -9.67 -2.49 16.75
C PRO A 185 -10.53 -1.54 17.58
N SER A 186 -10.32 -1.54 18.89
CA SER A 186 -10.91 -0.54 19.77
C SER A 186 -10.18 0.77 19.56
N SER A 187 -10.87 1.80 19.09
CA SER A 187 -10.38 3.17 19.10
C SER A 187 -10.49 3.77 20.51
#